data_6d657c942f48e8cc8bc7d6ec104ee34a
#
_entry.id   6d657c942f48e8cc8bc7d6ec104ee34a
#
_cell.length_a   1.000
_cell.length_b   1.000
_cell.length_c   1.000
_cell.angle_alpha   90.00
_cell.angle_beta   90.00
_cell.angle_gamma   90.00
#
_symmetry.space_group_name_H-M   'P 1'
#
loop_
_entity.id
_entity.type
_entity.pdbx_description
1 polymer ?
#
loop_
_entity_poly.entity_id
_entity_poly.type
_entity_poly.pdbx_seq_one_letter_code
_entity_poly.pdbx_strand_id
1 'polypeptide(L)'
;MYFYLNKERLLNGEVTVIFQTENQIPNYKEITNFGELVEFKGDNIPAVWEYSEAEDVLYNINDKPSPYHILKNKKWVVEDKDGFKEYCITQINTIKNEILDYGFDYEINKVKHRQKCRVKDITFMAITALVMFLVKTFLHKDITRTWYFEDDFGYEMDMVKLVQLMFYGSNFVQSVYDTENYYKTLEEPTLINKVDYEAKIKEFMTGGN
;
A
#
# COMPACT_ATOMS: atom_id res chain seq x y z
N MET A 1 -31.32 -7.88 -1.36
CA MET A 1 -32.30 -7.03 -2.06
C MET A 1 -32.00 -7.00 -3.53
N TYR A 2 -32.99 -6.98 -4.41
CA TYR A 2 -32.86 -6.76 -5.85
C TYR A 2 -33.46 -5.41 -6.21
N PHE A 3 -32.74 -4.65 -7.03
CA PHE A 3 -33.17 -3.36 -7.55
C PHE A 3 -33.24 -3.47 -9.08
N TYR A 4 -34.33 -2.99 -9.67
CA TYR A 4 -34.51 -2.92 -11.10
C TYR A 4 -34.52 -1.45 -11.50
N LEU A 5 -33.53 -1.07 -12.30
CA LEU A 5 -33.17 0.31 -12.60
C LEU A 5 -33.54 0.60 -14.07
N ASN A 6 -33.92 1.83 -14.37
CA ASN A 6 -34.14 2.26 -15.74
C ASN A 6 -32.79 2.48 -16.44
N LYS A 7 -32.55 1.72 -17.52
CA LYS A 7 -31.28 1.73 -18.27
C LYS A 7 -30.99 3.07 -18.93
N GLU A 8 -31.98 3.71 -19.53
CA GLU A 8 -31.80 5.01 -20.18
C GLU A 8 -31.33 6.08 -19.17
N ARG A 9 -31.87 6.06 -17.97
CA ARG A 9 -31.45 6.96 -16.89
C ARG A 9 -30.02 6.66 -16.42
N LEU A 10 -29.65 5.38 -16.32
CA LEU A 10 -28.28 4.98 -15.99
C LEU A 10 -27.27 5.50 -17.03
N LEU A 11 -27.58 5.41 -18.31
CA LEU A 11 -26.75 5.95 -19.40
C LEU A 11 -26.59 7.49 -19.32
N ASN A 12 -27.58 8.19 -18.74
CA ASN A 12 -27.55 9.62 -18.51
C ASN A 12 -26.92 10.01 -17.15
N GLY A 13 -26.36 9.03 -16.40
CA GLY A 13 -25.75 9.28 -15.10
C GLY A 13 -26.72 9.38 -13.93
N GLU A 14 -27.95 8.93 -14.10
CA GLU A 14 -29.00 9.00 -13.07
C GLU A 14 -29.46 7.59 -12.64
N VAL A 15 -29.54 7.34 -11.33
CA VAL A 15 -30.16 6.12 -10.81
C VAL A 15 -31.64 6.34 -10.56
N THR A 16 -32.46 5.59 -11.28
CA THR A 16 -33.92 5.57 -11.06
C THR A 16 -34.35 4.15 -10.78
N VAL A 17 -34.76 3.88 -9.54
CA VAL A 17 -35.29 2.57 -9.10
C VAL A 17 -36.74 2.46 -9.53
N ILE A 18 -37.04 1.47 -10.34
CA ILE A 18 -38.41 1.15 -10.75
C ILE A 18 -39.05 0.15 -9.78
N PHE A 19 -38.29 -0.91 -9.43
CA PHE A 19 -38.71 -1.94 -8.49
C PHE A 19 -37.61 -2.23 -7.49
N GLN A 20 -38.02 -2.57 -6.27
CA GLN A 20 -37.16 -3.08 -5.22
C GLN A 20 -37.84 -4.29 -4.57
N THR A 21 -37.17 -5.44 -4.54
CA THR A 21 -37.75 -6.68 -4.03
C THR A 21 -36.73 -7.53 -3.26
N GLU A 22 -37.20 -8.37 -2.37
CA GLU A 22 -36.34 -9.36 -1.70
C GLU A 22 -35.94 -10.51 -2.60
N ASN A 23 -36.84 -10.88 -3.51
CA ASN A 23 -36.65 -11.98 -4.47
C ASN A 23 -36.41 -11.44 -5.87
N GLN A 24 -35.63 -12.17 -6.66
CA GLN A 24 -35.42 -11.86 -8.06
C GLN A 24 -36.72 -11.95 -8.84
N ILE A 25 -36.99 -10.98 -9.70
CA ILE A 25 -38.11 -11.03 -10.64
C ILE A 25 -37.68 -11.85 -11.88
N PRO A 26 -38.26 -13.01 -12.10
CA PRO A 26 -37.99 -13.79 -13.34
C PRO A 26 -38.40 -12.97 -14.56
N ASN A 27 -37.62 -13.04 -15.65
CA ASN A 27 -37.92 -12.39 -16.92
C ASN A 27 -38.17 -10.84 -16.81
N TYR A 28 -37.54 -10.16 -15.85
CA TYR A 28 -37.72 -8.72 -15.68
C TYR A 28 -37.46 -7.91 -16.97
N LYS A 29 -36.65 -8.42 -17.89
CA LYS A 29 -36.38 -7.79 -19.20
C LYS A 29 -37.61 -7.76 -20.13
N GLU A 30 -38.64 -8.58 -19.86
CA GLU A 30 -39.90 -8.57 -20.59
C GLU A 30 -40.85 -7.47 -20.11
N ILE A 31 -40.52 -6.78 -19.01
CA ILE A 31 -41.30 -5.67 -18.46
C ILE A 31 -40.96 -4.39 -19.24
N THR A 32 -41.74 -4.09 -20.27
CA THR A 32 -41.44 -2.97 -21.20
C THR A 32 -42.09 -1.64 -20.84
N ASN A 33 -43.04 -1.61 -19.89
CA ASN A 33 -43.81 -0.41 -19.52
C ASN A 33 -42.95 0.72 -18.90
N PHE A 34 -41.74 0.39 -18.47
CA PHE A 34 -40.80 1.30 -17.79
C PHE A 34 -39.48 1.48 -18.55
N GLY A 35 -39.43 1.11 -19.83
CA GLY A 35 -38.21 1.05 -20.61
C GLY A 35 -37.38 -0.22 -20.32
N GLU A 36 -36.15 -0.27 -20.84
CA GLU A 36 -35.23 -1.36 -20.53
C GLU A 36 -34.80 -1.30 -19.06
N LEU A 37 -34.80 -2.45 -18.39
CA LEU A 37 -34.44 -2.56 -16.98
C LEU A 37 -33.08 -3.27 -16.82
N VAL A 38 -32.31 -2.76 -15.85
CA VAL A 38 -31.05 -3.36 -15.38
C VAL A 38 -31.24 -3.87 -13.96
N GLU A 39 -30.84 -5.10 -13.69
CA GLU A 39 -30.86 -5.69 -12.36
C GLU A 39 -29.59 -5.37 -11.58
N PHE A 40 -29.74 -4.88 -10.36
CA PHE A 40 -28.67 -4.77 -9.39
C PHE A 40 -29.02 -5.53 -8.12
N LYS A 41 -28.09 -6.36 -7.63
CA LYS A 41 -28.22 -7.11 -6.37
C LYS A 41 -27.27 -6.57 -5.32
N GLY A 42 -27.80 -6.10 -4.19
CA GLY A 42 -27.04 -5.55 -3.07
C GLY A 42 -27.94 -5.17 -1.90
N ASP A 43 -27.37 -4.72 -0.82
CA ASP A 43 -28.12 -4.21 0.33
C ASP A 43 -28.72 -2.82 0.03
N ASN A 44 -27.93 -1.99 -0.64
CA ASN A 44 -28.31 -0.67 -1.13
C ASN A 44 -27.62 -0.41 -2.48
N ILE A 45 -28.14 0.56 -3.23
CA ILE A 45 -27.46 1.07 -4.42
C ILE A 45 -26.20 1.82 -3.95
N PRO A 46 -25.01 1.57 -4.55
CA PRO A 46 -23.78 2.27 -4.18
C PRO A 46 -23.91 3.78 -4.34
N ALA A 47 -23.35 4.56 -3.41
CA ALA A 47 -23.32 6.02 -3.51
C ALA A 47 -22.45 6.52 -4.67
N VAL A 48 -21.39 5.76 -4.99
CA VAL A 48 -20.52 5.96 -6.17
C VAL A 48 -20.60 4.72 -7.04
N TRP A 49 -21.03 4.90 -8.27
CA TRP A 49 -21.31 3.79 -9.17
C TRP A 49 -20.90 4.11 -10.60
N GLU A 50 -20.74 3.06 -11.37
CA GLU A 50 -20.57 3.10 -12.82
C GLU A 50 -21.46 2.02 -13.44
N TYR A 51 -22.00 2.29 -14.62
CA TYR A 51 -22.76 1.32 -15.39
C TYR A 51 -21.95 0.87 -16.59
N SER A 52 -21.70 -0.43 -16.66
CA SER A 52 -21.07 -1.04 -17.83
C SER A 52 -22.18 -1.45 -18.82
N GLU A 53 -22.28 -0.71 -19.93
CA GLU A 53 -23.24 -1.03 -20.98
C GLU A 53 -22.92 -2.38 -21.65
N ALA A 54 -21.62 -2.68 -21.84
CA ALA A 54 -21.18 -3.93 -22.46
C ALA A 54 -21.55 -5.18 -21.65
N GLU A 55 -21.56 -5.07 -20.32
CA GLU A 55 -21.88 -6.17 -19.40
C GLU A 55 -23.31 -6.09 -18.85
N ASP A 56 -24.03 -5.00 -19.16
CA ASP A 56 -25.38 -4.71 -18.65
C ASP A 56 -25.44 -4.77 -17.11
N VAL A 57 -24.43 -4.18 -16.43
CA VAL A 57 -24.24 -4.27 -14.98
C VAL A 57 -23.89 -2.91 -14.38
N LEU A 58 -24.60 -2.55 -13.28
CA LEU A 58 -24.18 -1.47 -12.39
C LEU A 58 -23.26 -2.04 -11.31
N TYR A 59 -22.15 -1.35 -11.03
CA TYR A 59 -21.20 -1.74 -9.99
C TYR A 59 -20.73 -0.55 -9.16
N ASN A 60 -20.24 -0.84 -7.98
CA ASN A 60 -19.61 0.17 -7.14
C ASN A 60 -18.20 0.48 -7.71
N ILE A 61 -17.91 1.75 -7.98
CA ILE A 61 -16.58 2.18 -8.46
C ILE A 61 -15.46 1.76 -7.50
N ASN A 62 -15.75 1.74 -6.20
CA ASN A 62 -14.76 1.33 -5.20
C ASN A 62 -14.35 -0.14 -5.27
N ASP A 63 -15.15 -0.98 -5.96
CA ASP A 63 -14.82 -2.40 -6.18
C ASP A 63 -13.84 -2.59 -7.36
N LYS A 64 -13.59 -1.53 -8.15
CA LYS A 64 -12.64 -1.53 -9.25
C LYS A 64 -11.21 -1.55 -8.70
N PRO A 65 -10.41 -2.60 -8.97
CA PRO A 65 -9.10 -2.74 -8.34
C PRO A 65 -8.11 -1.63 -8.71
N SER A 66 -8.19 -1.09 -9.93
CA SER A 66 -7.38 0.04 -10.39
C SER A 66 -8.04 0.74 -11.59
N PRO A 67 -7.58 1.95 -11.98
CA PRO A 67 -8.07 2.62 -13.19
C PRO A 67 -7.93 1.79 -14.48
N TYR A 68 -6.99 0.84 -14.52
CA TYR A 68 -6.69 0.00 -15.68
C TYR A 68 -7.50 -1.30 -15.75
N HIS A 69 -8.37 -1.55 -14.76
CA HIS A 69 -9.27 -2.69 -14.81
C HIS A 69 -10.58 -2.30 -15.50
N ILE A 70 -11.07 -3.18 -16.34
CA ILE A 70 -12.42 -3.13 -16.92
C ILE A 70 -13.20 -4.37 -16.50
N LEU A 71 -14.52 -4.23 -16.43
CA LEU A 71 -15.39 -5.38 -16.18
C LEU A 71 -15.62 -6.10 -17.51
N LYS A 72 -15.30 -7.42 -17.56
CA LYS A 72 -15.53 -8.29 -18.71
C LYS A 72 -15.94 -9.68 -18.24
N ASN A 73 -17.09 -10.15 -18.72
CA ASN A 73 -17.71 -11.40 -18.26
C ASN A 73 -17.86 -11.42 -16.71
N LYS A 74 -18.29 -10.30 -16.11
CA LYS A 74 -18.46 -10.11 -14.66
C LYS A 74 -17.16 -10.30 -13.85
N LYS A 75 -15.99 -10.16 -14.47
CA LYS A 75 -14.67 -10.24 -13.84
C LYS A 75 -13.87 -9.01 -14.20
N TRP A 76 -13.10 -8.53 -13.24
CA TRP A 76 -12.12 -7.47 -13.48
C TRP A 76 -10.95 -8.02 -14.28
N VAL A 77 -10.65 -7.41 -15.41
CA VAL A 77 -9.51 -7.76 -16.26
C VAL A 77 -8.72 -6.51 -16.60
N VAL A 78 -7.42 -6.65 -16.74
CA VAL A 78 -6.54 -5.56 -17.18
C VAL A 78 -6.56 -5.54 -18.72
N GLU A 79 -6.95 -4.42 -19.32
CA GLU A 79 -6.96 -4.25 -20.77
C GLU A 79 -5.63 -3.66 -21.26
N ASP A 80 -5.20 -2.58 -20.63
CA ASP A 80 -3.89 -1.96 -20.90
C ASP A 80 -2.85 -2.50 -19.91
N LYS A 81 -2.11 -3.53 -20.33
CA LYS A 81 -1.10 -4.19 -19.49
C LYS A 81 0.12 -3.30 -19.22
N ASP A 82 0.52 -2.49 -20.19
CA ASP A 82 1.69 -1.63 -20.06
C ASP A 82 1.40 -0.47 -19.11
N GLY A 83 0.26 0.21 -19.29
CA GLY A 83 -0.20 1.26 -18.38
C GLY A 83 -0.44 0.72 -16.96
N PHE A 84 -0.97 -0.50 -16.82
CA PHE A 84 -1.14 -1.14 -15.52
C PHE A 84 0.21 -1.43 -14.85
N LYS A 85 1.21 -1.89 -15.60
CA LYS A 85 2.57 -2.11 -15.09
C LYS A 85 3.19 -0.82 -14.56
N GLU A 86 3.10 0.28 -15.31
CA GLU A 86 3.60 1.59 -14.87
C GLU A 86 2.86 2.09 -13.61
N TYR A 87 1.56 1.86 -13.55
CA TYR A 87 0.77 2.17 -12.37
C TYR A 87 1.23 1.38 -11.15
N CYS A 88 1.44 0.06 -11.25
CA CYS A 88 1.97 -0.76 -10.17
C CYS A 88 3.35 -0.28 -9.71
N ILE A 89 4.26 0.04 -10.64
CA ILE A 89 5.58 0.60 -10.33
C ILE A 89 5.46 1.92 -9.55
N THR A 90 4.52 2.78 -9.95
CA THR A 90 4.27 4.05 -9.25
C THR A 90 3.77 3.83 -7.82
N GLN A 91 2.84 2.87 -7.62
CA GLN A 91 2.37 2.49 -6.28
C GLN A 91 3.49 1.93 -5.41
N ILE A 92 4.32 1.03 -5.95
CA ILE A 92 5.50 0.48 -5.27
C ILE A 92 6.43 1.61 -4.81
N ASN A 93 6.73 2.57 -5.69
CA ASN A 93 7.58 3.72 -5.35
C ASN A 93 6.97 4.59 -4.26
N THR A 94 5.67 4.81 -4.30
CA THR A 94 4.95 5.59 -3.28
C THR A 94 5.06 4.92 -1.91
N ILE A 95 4.73 3.62 -1.83
CA ILE A 95 4.81 2.84 -0.59
C ILE A 95 6.25 2.81 -0.06
N LYS A 96 7.25 2.57 -0.93
CA LYS A 96 8.67 2.60 -0.57
C LYS A 96 9.05 3.94 0.07
N ASN A 97 8.69 5.05 -0.55
CA ASN A 97 9.04 6.39 -0.06
C ASN A 97 8.38 6.67 1.29
N GLU A 98 7.10 6.30 1.47
CA GLU A 98 6.42 6.42 2.77
C GLU A 98 7.13 5.63 3.88
N ILE A 99 7.59 4.41 3.57
CA ILE A 99 8.30 3.55 4.53
C ILE A 99 9.66 4.15 4.88
N LEU A 100 10.43 4.63 3.89
CA LEU A 100 11.71 5.28 4.13
C LEU A 100 11.57 6.59 4.90
N ASP A 101 10.53 7.37 4.64
CA ASP A 101 10.22 8.61 5.37
C ASP A 101 9.82 8.34 6.83
N TYR A 102 9.08 7.26 7.06
CA TYR A 102 8.80 6.81 8.42
C TYR A 102 10.10 6.38 9.13
N GLY A 103 10.96 5.61 8.45
CA GLY A 103 12.10 4.94 9.04
C GLY A 103 11.73 3.60 9.66
N PHE A 104 12.35 3.29 10.81
CA PHE A 104 12.11 2.01 11.49
C PHE A 104 11.94 2.18 13.00
N ASP A 105 11.28 1.20 13.62
CA ASP A 105 11.21 1.06 15.06
C ASP A 105 12.39 0.25 15.57
N TYR A 106 13.13 0.82 16.53
CA TYR A 106 14.23 0.15 17.21
C TYR A 106 13.85 -0.14 18.66
N GLU A 107 13.99 -1.39 19.06
CA GLU A 107 13.55 -1.82 20.39
C GLU A 107 14.66 -1.64 21.42
N ILE A 108 14.36 -0.87 22.50
CA ILE A 108 15.20 -0.68 23.66
C ILE A 108 14.39 -1.00 24.91
N ASN A 109 14.84 -1.96 25.71
CA ASN A 109 14.14 -2.37 26.92
C ASN A 109 12.65 -2.75 26.70
N LYS A 110 12.35 -3.42 25.57
CA LYS A 110 10.98 -3.83 25.16
C LYS A 110 10.07 -2.66 24.76
N VAL A 111 10.61 -1.47 24.61
CA VAL A 111 9.90 -0.29 24.10
C VAL A 111 10.47 0.04 22.72
N LYS A 112 9.58 0.31 21.77
CA LYS A 112 9.95 0.69 20.40
C LYS A 112 10.13 2.19 20.31
N HIS A 113 11.27 2.62 19.78
CA HIS A 113 11.62 4.01 19.54
C HIS A 113 11.84 4.20 18.04
N ARG A 114 11.25 5.23 17.48
CA ARG A 114 11.29 5.47 16.04
C ARG A 114 12.59 6.16 15.63
N GLN A 115 13.28 5.58 14.63
CA GLN A 115 14.47 6.14 14.01
C GLN A 115 14.20 6.46 12.54
N LYS A 116 14.40 7.71 12.14
CA LYS A 116 14.35 8.10 10.72
C LYS A 116 15.62 7.72 9.96
N CYS A 117 15.45 7.48 8.66
CA CYS A 117 16.54 7.10 7.73
C CYS A 117 16.90 8.21 6.75
N ARG A 118 16.66 9.50 7.08
CA ARG A 118 17.06 10.62 6.22
C ARG A 118 18.60 10.68 6.09
N VAL A 119 19.08 11.18 4.97
CA VAL A 119 20.53 11.32 4.71
C VAL A 119 21.25 12.01 5.87
N LYS A 120 20.67 13.08 6.44
CA LYS A 120 21.25 13.79 7.59
C LYS A 120 21.37 12.91 8.83
N ASP A 121 20.38 12.05 9.09
CA ASP A 121 20.36 11.18 10.28
C ASP A 121 21.43 10.09 10.15
N ILE A 122 21.51 9.45 8.97
CA ILE A 122 22.52 8.44 8.65
C ILE A 122 23.93 9.06 8.71
N THR A 123 24.12 10.25 8.13
CA THR A 123 25.41 10.94 8.13
C THR A 123 25.84 11.30 9.53
N PHE A 124 24.94 11.85 10.34
CA PHE A 124 25.25 12.22 11.72
C PHE A 124 25.59 11.00 12.58
N MET A 125 24.88 9.90 12.41
CA MET A 125 25.17 8.62 13.07
C MET A 125 26.55 8.09 12.71
N ALA A 126 26.89 8.09 11.40
CA ALA A 126 28.18 7.64 10.90
C ALA A 126 29.33 8.52 11.42
N ILE A 127 29.18 9.84 11.41
CA ILE A 127 30.18 10.77 11.95
C ILE A 127 30.35 10.55 13.45
N THR A 128 29.26 10.37 14.20
CA THR A 128 29.31 10.13 15.65
C THR A 128 30.08 8.83 15.95
N ALA A 129 29.78 7.74 15.24
CA ALA A 129 30.48 6.47 15.37
C ALA A 129 31.98 6.61 15.03
N LEU A 130 32.31 7.32 13.95
CA LEU A 130 33.71 7.59 13.57
C LEU A 130 34.44 8.37 14.66
N VAL A 131 33.85 9.44 15.21
CA VAL A 131 34.47 10.21 16.30
C VAL A 131 34.69 9.33 17.52
N MET A 132 33.73 8.51 17.92
CA MET A 132 33.88 7.58 19.04
C MET A 132 35.01 6.58 18.80
N PHE A 133 35.09 6.05 17.55
CA PHE A 133 36.20 5.16 17.15
C PHE A 133 37.57 5.85 17.23
N LEU A 134 37.70 7.08 16.73
CA LEU A 134 38.95 7.85 16.79
C LEU A 134 39.37 8.15 18.22
N VAL A 135 38.43 8.58 19.08
CA VAL A 135 38.68 8.83 20.50
C VAL A 135 39.17 7.55 21.19
N LYS A 136 38.54 6.43 20.95
CA LYS A 136 38.97 5.14 21.50
C LYS A 136 40.36 4.75 21.02
N THR A 137 40.63 4.92 19.71
CA THR A 137 41.88 4.50 19.10
C THR A 137 43.08 5.36 19.50
N PHE A 138 42.92 6.69 19.47
CA PHE A 138 44.02 7.63 19.68
C PHE A 138 44.18 8.13 21.10
N LEU A 139 43.03 8.26 21.82
CA LEU A 139 43.03 8.77 23.20
C LEU A 139 42.84 7.66 24.24
N HIS A 140 42.66 6.42 23.81
CA HIS A 140 42.41 5.25 24.66
C HIS A 140 41.30 5.45 25.67
N LYS A 141 40.25 6.21 25.27
CA LYS A 141 39.10 6.51 26.10
C LYS A 141 37.82 5.97 25.45
N ASP A 142 37.04 5.23 26.23
CA ASP A 142 35.67 4.95 25.87
C ASP A 142 34.78 6.16 26.23
N ILE A 143 33.97 6.60 25.29
CA ILE A 143 32.99 7.66 25.46
C ILE A 143 31.62 7.18 25.12
N THR A 144 30.60 7.75 25.73
CA THR A 144 29.19 7.57 25.41
C THR A 144 28.61 8.85 24.82
N ARG A 145 27.50 8.73 24.11
CA ARG A 145 26.73 9.85 23.58
C ARG A 145 25.25 9.55 23.77
N THR A 146 24.48 10.54 24.16
CA THR A 146 23.04 10.44 24.15
C THR A 146 22.56 10.55 22.71
N TRP A 147 21.89 9.48 22.23
CA TRP A 147 21.21 9.47 20.94
C TRP A 147 19.73 9.75 21.16
N TYR A 148 19.16 10.67 20.39
CA TYR A 148 17.74 11.03 20.45
C TYR A 148 16.98 10.44 19.29
N PHE A 149 15.92 9.69 19.61
CA PHE A 149 14.96 9.15 18.65
C PHE A 149 13.88 10.20 18.32
N GLU A 150 13.05 9.93 17.34
CA GLU A 150 12.01 10.87 16.87
C GLU A 150 10.88 11.11 17.90
N ASP A 151 10.76 10.26 18.88
CA ASP A 151 9.84 10.38 20.03
C ASP A 151 10.49 11.14 21.22
N ASP A 152 11.58 11.88 20.97
CA ASP A 152 12.36 12.62 21.95
C ASP A 152 12.99 11.74 23.05
N PHE A 153 12.97 10.42 22.88
CA PHE A 153 13.64 9.52 23.80
C PHE A 153 15.14 9.58 23.62
N GLY A 154 15.86 9.97 24.68
CA GLY A 154 17.31 9.98 24.72
C GLY A 154 17.86 8.68 25.33
N TYR A 155 18.72 8.00 24.57
CA TYR A 155 19.38 6.78 25.05
C TYR A 155 20.89 6.91 25.00
N GLU A 156 21.56 6.57 26.12
CA GLU A 156 23.02 6.62 26.20
C GLU A 156 23.62 5.43 25.43
N MET A 157 24.33 5.75 24.38
CA MET A 157 24.99 4.77 23.50
C MET A 157 26.49 4.85 23.61
N ASP A 158 27.12 3.70 23.80
CA ASP A 158 28.53 3.49 23.49
C ASP A 158 28.70 3.20 21.98
N MET A 159 29.94 3.03 21.54
CA MET A 159 30.25 2.76 20.14
C MET A 159 29.58 1.46 19.64
N VAL A 160 29.50 0.43 20.47
CA VAL A 160 28.95 -0.88 20.08
C VAL A 160 27.45 -0.75 19.82
N LYS A 161 26.72 -0.12 20.74
CA LYS A 161 25.26 0.13 20.59
C LYS A 161 24.95 0.98 19.36
N LEU A 162 25.77 2.02 19.13
CA LEU A 162 25.60 2.89 17.97
C LEU A 162 25.83 2.13 16.66
N VAL A 163 26.87 1.29 16.59
CA VAL A 163 27.14 0.44 15.43
C VAL A 163 26.02 -0.58 15.23
N GLN A 164 25.46 -1.15 16.29
CA GLN A 164 24.31 -2.05 16.20
C GLN A 164 23.06 -1.33 15.61
N LEU A 165 22.78 -0.11 16.05
CA LEU A 165 21.70 0.70 15.47
C LEU A 165 21.94 1.00 13.99
N MET A 166 23.19 1.37 13.63
CA MET A 166 23.59 1.60 12.24
C MET A 166 23.42 0.35 11.36
N PHE A 167 23.86 -0.81 11.86
CA PHE A 167 23.74 -2.08 11.16
C PHE A 167 22.27 -2.44 10.93
N TYR A 168 21.42 -2.29 11.98
CA TYR A 168 20.00 -2.53 11.86
C TYR A 168 19.34 -1.60 10.82
N GLY A 169 19.65 -0.31 10.88
CA GLY A 169 19.12 0.68 9.94
C GLY A 169 19.59 0.42 8.49
N SER A 170 20.86 0.05 8.30
CA SER A 170 21.39 -0.33 6.98
C SER A 170 20.66 -1.56 6.42
N ASN A 171 20.48 -2.59 7.24
CA ASN A 171 19.75 -3.81 6.85
C ASN A 171 18.28 -3.51 6.51
N PHE A 172 17.64 -2.64 7.29
CA PHE A 172 16.28 -2.19 7.01
C PHE A 172 16.20 -1.48 5.65
N VAL A 173 17.05 -0.48 5.40
CA VAL A 173 17.05 0.27 4.13
C VAL A 173 17.32 -0.65 2.94
N GLN A 174 18.29 -1.57 3.06
CA GLN A 174 18.57 -2.56 2.03
C GLN A 174 17.34 -3.44 1.77
N SER A 175 16.69 -3.95 2.82
CA SER A 175 15.49 -4.78 2.68
C SER A 175 14.32 -4.03 2.03
N VAL A 176 14.21 -2.71 2.22
CA VAL A 176 13.21 -1.88 1.51
C VAL A 176 13.49 -1.85 0.00
N TYR A 177 14.76 -1.69 -0.42
CA TYR A 177 15.14 -1.71 -1.84
C TYR A 177 15.06 -3.11 -2.45
N ASP A 178 15.38 -4.14 -1.71
CA ASP A 178 15.24 -5.53 -2.16
C ASP A 178 13.77 -5.88 -2.38
N THR A 179 12.88 -5.39 -1.51
CA THR A 179 11.42 -5.50 -1.66
C THR A 179 10.91 -4.75 -2.89
N GLU A 180 11.40 -3.53 -3.13
CA GLU A 180 11.10 -2.77 -4.35
C GLU A 180 11.47 -3.57 -5.59
N ASN A 181 12.71 -4.06 -5.63
CA ASN A 181 13.20 -4.85 -6.76
C ASN A 181 12.39 -6.13 -6.96
N TYR A 182 12.08 -6.84 -5.88
CA TYR A 182 11.25 -8.05 -5.93
C TYR A 182 9.92 -7.78 -6.63
N TYR A 183 9.14 -6.78 -6.18
CA TYR A 183 7.84 -6.51 -6.77
C TYR A 183 7.91 -5.94 -8.20
N LYS A 184 8.95 -5.17 -8.54
CA LYS A 184 9.14 -4.64 -9.90
C LYS A 184 9.58 -5.68 -10.92
N THR A 185 10.17 -6.78 -10.48
CA THR A 185 10.68 -7.86 -11.34
C THR A 185 9.73 -9.04 -11.47
N LEU A 186 8.54 -8.99 -10.86
CA LEU A 186 7.52 -10.00 -11.07
C LEU A 186 7.11 -10.06 -12.54
N GLU A 187 6.95 -11.28 -13.07
CA GLU A 187 6.52 -11.50 -14.46
C GLU A 187 5.14 -10.86 -14.72
N GLU A 188 4.24 -10.99 -13.76
CA GLU A 188 2.91 -10.36 -13.81
C GLU A 188 2.83 -9.21 -12.80
N PRO A 189 2.61 -7.96 -13.28
CA PRO A 189 2.42 -6.81 -12.41
C PRO A 189 1.25 -7.04 -11.45
N THR A 190 1.46 -6.80 -10.19
CA THR A 190 0.46 -7.03 -9.14
C THR A 190 0.27 -5.78 -8.29
N LEU A 191 -0.97 -5.47 -7.97
CA LEU A 191 -1.28 -4.44 -6.98
C LEU A 191 -0.83 -4.94 -5.60
N ILE A 192 -0.07 -4.12 -4.94
CA ILE A 192 0.36 -4.37 -3.56
C ILE A 192 -0.11 -3.25 -2.64
N ASN A 193 -0.34 -3.59 -1.40
CA ASN A 193 -0.61 -2.62 -0.36
C ASN A 193 0.61 -2.49 0.58
N LYS A 194 0.56 -1.51 1.48
CA LYS A 194 1.66 -1.25 2.42
C LYS A 194 1.92 -2.42 3.37
N VAL A 195 0.88 -3.14 3.77
CA VAL A 195 1.01 -4.28 4.70
C VAL A 195 1.79 -5.42 4.04
N ASP A 196 1.49 -5.73 2.78
CA ASP A 196 2.21 -6.76 2.02
C ASP A 196 3.68 -6.36 1.80
N TYR A 197 3.92 -5.08 1.51
CA TYR A 197 5.28 -4.54 1.35
C TYR A 197 6.08 -4.67 2.66
N GLU A 198 5.51 -4.27 3.80
CA GLU A 198 6.15 -4.38 5.11
C GLU A 198 6.38 -5.84 5.54
N ALA A 199 5.47 -6.75 5.19
CA ALA A 199 5.67 -8.18 5.42
C ALA A 199 6.89 -8.70 4.65
N LYS A 200 7.06 -8.29 3.38
CA LYS A 200 8.20 -8.67 2.55
C LYS A 200 9.52 -8.08 3.05
N ILE A 201 9.53 -6.84 3.55
CA ILE A 201 10.70 -6.25 4.22
C ILE A 201 11.15 -7.13 5.39
N LYS A 202 10.21 -7.56 6.24
CA LYS A 202 10.53 -8.42 7.40
C LYS A 202 11.13 -9.75 6.97
N GLU A 203 10.64 -10.34 5.88
CA GLU A 203 11.19 -11.55 5.31
C GLU A 203 12.66 -11.35 4.90
N PHE A 204 12.99 -10.29 4.16
CA PHE A 204 14.35 -9.96 3.78
C PHE A 204 15.25 -9.62 4.98
N MET A 205 14.74 -8.88 5.97
CA MET A 205 15.51 -8.58 7.19
C MET A 205 15.88 -9.81 8.02
N THR A 206 15.05 -10.86 7.98
CA THR A 206 15.30 -12.11 8.74
C THR A 206 16.08 -13.15 7.95
N GLY A 207 16.49 -12.84 6.72
CA GLY A 207 17.28 -13.76 5.88
C GLY A 207 16.43 -14.89 5.28
N GLY A 208 15.16 -14.63 5.04
CA GLY A 208 14.30 -15.53 4.27
C GLY A 208 14.77 -15.59 2.82
N ASN A 209 15.53 -16.64 2.50
CA ASN A 209 15.87 -17.07 1.14
C ASN A 209 14.76 -17.96 0.59
#